data_6a515bd4113a110cd645721cfac57f6e
#
_entry.id   6a515bd4113a110cd645721cfac57f6e
#
_cell.length_a   1.000
_cell.length_b   1.000
_cell.length_c   1.000
_cell.angle_alpha   90.00
_cell.angle_beta   90.00
_cell.angle_gamma   90.00
#
_symmetry.space_group_name_H-M   'P 1'
#
loop_
_entity.id
_entity.type
_entity.pdbx_description
1 polymer ?
#
loop_
_entity_poly.entity_id
_entity_poly.type
_entity_poly.pdbx_seq_one_letter_code
_entity_poly.pdbx_strand_id
1 'polypeptide(L)'
;LESSCYLLKNEDGIAHAIFTGDTLFVGDVGRPDLSSGNMSSEELAGILYDTLQSKILPLEDHILVYPAHGPGSSCGKNLGPNTYSTIGEEKKTNHALQAQSRENFINAVTNGLNAPPVYFAINAKINQQGYLDLNEVKLKGATALSISAFKNAAKEDKIILDTRTEAEFTEGFIPGSVFIGLEGRFAEWAGSLLPFDKHLLLITSPGK
;
A
#
# COMPACT_ATOMS: atom_id res chain seq x y z
N LEU A 1 -1.81 13.11 -5.97
CA LEU A 1 -2.80 12.19 -5.40
C LEU A 1 -3.86 12.99 -4.69
N GLU A 2 -5.11 12.76 -5.01
CA GLU A 2 -6.22 13.36 -4.30
C GLU A 2 -6.51 12.50 -3.06
N SER A 3 -6.23 13.02 -1.87
CA SER A 3 -6.66 12.42 -0.62
C SER A 3 -7.90 13.16 -0.13
N SER A 4 -8.98 12.44 0.13
CA SER A 4 -10.23 13.02 0.60
C SER A 4 -10.51 12.58 2.03
N CYS A 5 -10.90 13.55 2.87
CA CYS A 5 -11.41 13.27 4.21
C CYS A 5 -12.92 13.50 4.24
N TYR A 6 -13.65 12.64 4.92
CA TYR A 6 -15.11 12.72 5.05
C TYR A 6 -15.51 12.92 6.50
N LEU A 7 -16.15 14.07 6.80
CA LEU A 7 -16.67 14.37 8.12
C LEU A 7 -18.12 13.90 8.25
N LEU A 8 -18.34 12.91 9.12
CA LEU A 8 -19.67 12.40 9.44
C LEU A 8 -20.33 13.32 10.48
N LYS A 9 -21.53 13.78 10.16
CA LYS A 9 -22.38 14.59 11.05
C LYS A 9 -23.71 13.87 11.30
N ASN A 10 -24.29 14.11 12.47
CA ASN A 10 -25.64 13.67 12.77
C ASN A 10 -26.70 14.57 12.06
N GLU A 11 -28.00 14.27 12.30
CA GLU A 11 -29.12 15.01 11.71
C GLU A 11 -29.15 16.49 12.12
N ASP A 12 -28.61 16.84 13.28
CA ASP A 12 -28.48 18.21 13.80
C ASP A 12 -27.25 18.95 13.26
N GLY A 13 -26.47 18.30 12.38
CA GLY A 13 -25.24 18.86 11.81
C GLY A 13 -24.02 18.80 12.73
N ILE A 14 -24.13 18.12 13.88
CA ILE A 14 -23.04 17.97 14.85
C ILE A 14 -22.06 16.91 14.33
N ALA A 15 -20.76 17.25 14.29
CA ALA A 15 -19.72 16.36 13.86
C ALA A 15 -19.49 15.21 14.89
N HIS A 16 -19.36 13.98 14.40
CA HIS A 16 -19.20 12.79 15.21
C HIS A 16 -17.90 12.03 14.91
N ALA A 17 -17.58 11.88 13.63
CA ALA A 17 -16.38 11.13 13.20
C ALA A 17 -15.82 11.73 11.91
N ILE A 18 -14.52 11.50 11.69
CA ILE A 18 -13.84 11.83 10.43
C ILE A 18 -13.12 10.61 9.89
N PHE A 19 -13.36 10.30 8.62
CA PHE A 19 -12.62 9.31 7.86
C PHE A 19 -11.48 10.03 7.14
N THR A 20 -10.26 9.83 7.59
CA THR A 20 -9.11 10.65 7.20
C THR A 20 -8.33 10.09 6.02
N GLY A 21 -8.69 8.90 5.52
CA GLY A 21 -7.93 8.26 4.45
C GLY A 21 -6.45 8.13 4.84
N ASP A 22 -5.58 8.50 3.91
CA ASP A 22 -4.13 8.52 4.12
C ASP A 22 -3.60 9.88 4.59
N THR A 23 -4.46 10.76 5.12
CA THR A 23 -4.04 12.09 5.60
C THR A 23 -3.56 12.04 7.04
N LEU A 24 -4.35 11.43 7.94
CA LEU A 24 -4.04 11.29 9.37
C LEU A 24 -4.28 9.85 9.79
N PHE A 25 -3.27 9.24 10.37
CA PHE A 25 -3.33 7.91 11.00
C PHE A 25 -3.31 8.03 12.52
N VAL A 26 -3.56 6.93 13.21
CA VAL A 26 -3.39 6.88 14.67
C VAL A 26 -1.90 6.95 15.00
N GLY A 27 -1.50 8.03 15.66
CA GLY A 27 -0.12 8.29 16.09
C GLY A 27 0.83 8.76 14.98
N ASP A 28 0.36 8.86 13.70
CA ASP A 28 1.19 9.24 12.57
C ASP A 28 0.39 10.01 11.51
N VAL A 29 1.05 10.38 10.42
CA VAL A 29 0.44 10.99 9.23
C VAL A 29 0.87 10.25 7.96
N GLY A 30 0.16 10.48 6.86
CA GLY A 30 0.49 9.88 5.58
C GLY A 30 1.87 10.26 5.08
N ARG A 31 2.53 9.33 4.39
CA ARG A 31 3.86 9.53 3.80
C ARG A 31 3.78 10.41 2.54
N PRO A 32 4.51 11.52 2.49
CA PRO A 32 4.46 12.43 1.36
C PRO A 32 5.19 11.91 0.11
N ASP A 33 6.08 10.91 0.26
CA ASP A 33 6.90 10.37 -0.82
C ASP A 33 6.20 9.31 -1.70
N LEU A 34 5.06 8.77 -1.25
CA LEU A 34 4.38 7.67 -1.96
C LEU A 34 3.68 8.11 -3.24
N SER A 35 3.46 9.40 -3.43
CA SER A 35 2.70 9.93 -4.55
C SER A 35 3.18 11.30 -5.00
N SER A 36 4.47 11.44 -5.21
CA SER A 36 5.09 12.72 -5.51
C SER A 36 4.71 13.30 -6.89
N GLY A 37 4.39 12.48 -7.89
CA GLY A 37 4.14 13.00 -9.23
C GLY A 37 5.25 13.95 -9.68
N ASN A 38 4.91 15.23 -9.92
CA ASN A 38 5.88 16.29 -10.25
C ASN A 38 6.30 17.13 -9.04
N MET A 39 5.83 16.83 -7.83
CA MET A 39 6.12 17.58 -6.59
C MET A 39 7.14 16.81 -5.75
N SER A 40 7.99 17.54 -5.02
CA SER A 40 8.89 16.91 -4.06
C SER A 40 8.16 16.42 -2.81
N SER A 41 8.79 15.50 -2.07
CA SER A 41 8.25 15.02 -0.79
C SER A 41 8.08 16.15 0.22
N GLU A 42 8.98 17.14 0.20
CA GLU A 42 8.96 18.31 1.06
C GLU A 42 7.78 19.25 0.72
N GLU A 43 7.50 19.46 -0.58
CA GLU A 43 6.35 20.23 -1.03
C GLU A 43 5.05 19.57 -0.59
N LEU A 44 4.93 18.25 -0.79
CA LEU A 44 3.75 17.48 -0.36
C LEU A 44 3.61 17.45 1.16
N ALA A 45 4.70 17.31 1.91
CA ALA A 45 4.69 17.41 3.36
C ALA A 45 4.22 18.78 3.84
N GLY A 46 4.62 19.84 3.14
CA GLY A 46 4.14 21.20 3.43
C GLY A 46 2.64 21.37 3.21
N ILE A 47 2.10 20.84 2.11
CA ILE A 47 0.65 20.84 1.83
C ILE A 47 -0.11 20.01 2.89
N LEU A 48 0.45 18.87 3.29
CA LEU A 48 -0.12 18.05 4.36
C LEU A 48 -0.18 18.81 5.67
N TYR A 49 0.89 19.49 6.07
CA TYR A 49 0.91 20.35 7.25
C TYR A 49 -0.17 21.41 7.20
N ASP A 50 -0.24 22.16 6.10
CA ASP A 50 -1.22 23.24 5.93
C ASP A 50 -2.67 22.70 5.98
N THR A 51 -2.91 21.50 5.43
CA THR A 51 -4.20 20.81 5.49
C THR A 51 -4.55 20.38 6.91
N LEU A 52 -3.62 19.76 7.64
CA LEU A 52 -3.82 19.36 9.02
C LEU A 52 -4.14 20.56 9.91
N GLN A 53 -3.36 21.65 9.81
CA GLN A 53 -3.52 22.85 10.62
C GLN A 53 -4.84 23.59 10.32
N SER A 54 -5.25 23.68 9.06
CA SER A 54 -6.41 24.47 8.67
C SER A 54 -7.73 23.72 8.69
N LYS A 55 -7.73 22.39 8.51
CA LYS A 55 -8.97 21.62 8.31
C LYS A 55 -9.21 20.53 9.36
N ILE A 56 -8.16 19.88 9.86
CA ILE A 56 -8.30 18.71 10.74
C ILE A 56 -8.18 19.12 12.22
N LEU A 57 -7.10 19.79 12.57
CA LEU A 57 -6.85 20.16 13.97
C LEU A 57 -7.85 21.19 14.54
N PRO A 58 -8.54 22.06 13.76
CA PRO A 58 -9.62 22.89 14.30
C PRO A 58 -10.88 22.12 14.70
N LEU A 59 -11.00 20.83 14.33
CA LEU A 59 -12.12 20.01 14.77
C LEU A 59 -12.10 19.78 16.27
N GLU A 60 -13.28 19.51 16.84
CA GLU A 60 -13.45 19.28 18.27
C GLU A 60 -12.76 17.98 18.73
N ASP A 61 -12.21 17.98 19.92
CA ASP A 61 -11.37 16.91 20.44
C ASP A 61 -12.07 15.55 20.58
N HIS A 62 -13.40 15.53 20.74
CA HIS A 62 -14.18 14.29 20.87
C HIS A 62 -14.44 13.58 19.55
N ILE A 63 -14.20 14.20 18.40
CA ILE A 63 -14.48 13.62 17.09
C ILE A 63 -13.58 12.42 16.87
N LEU A 64 -14.20 11.28 16.53
CA LEU A 64 -13.51 10.03 16.23
C LEU A 64 -12.74 10.11 14.92
N VAL A 65 -11.53 9.58 14.90
CA VAL A 65 -10.65 9.50 13.73
C VAL A 65 -10.60 8.06 13.24
N TYR A 66 -11.04 7.83 11.99
CA TYR A 66 -10.96 6.54 11.31
C TYR A 66 -10.03 6.65 10.09
N PRO A 67 -8.79 6.18 10.19
CA PRO A 67 -7.85 6.19 9.07
C PRO A 67 -8.12 5.05 8.07
N ALA A 68 -7.51 5.14 6.88
CA ALA A 68 -7.59 4.06 5.88
C ALA A 68 -6.81 2.81 6.28
N HIS A 69 -5.78 2.96 7.10
CA HIS A 69 -4.88 1.88 7.51
C HIS A 69 -4.70 1.84 9.02
N GLY A 70 -4.53 0.63 9.54
CA GLY A 70 -4.09 0.37 10.92
C GLY A 70 -2.61 -0.02 11.01
N PRO A 71 -2.20 -0.61 12.14
CA PRO A 71 -0.82 -1.02 12.39
C PRO A 71 -0.23 -1.90 11.29
N GLY A 72 1.04 -1.69 10.96
CA GLY A 72 1.79 -2.49 9.99
C GLY A 72 1.66 -2.05 8.53
N SER A 73 0.88 -1.02 8.23
CA SER A 73 0.84 -0.42 6.88
C SER A 73 2.13 0.33 6.56
N SER A 74 2.58 0.24 5.29
CA SER A 74 3.71 1.03 4.77
C SER A 74 3.33 2.47 4.41
N CYS A 75 2.05 2.87 4.56
CA CYS A 75 1.57 4.22 4.25
C CYS A 75 1.87 5.26 5.32
N GLY A 76 2.26 4.83 6.52
CA GLY A 76 2.82 5.67 7.60
C GLY A 76 4.18 5.17 8.03
N LYS A 77 4.89 5.98 8.83
CA LYS A 77 6.23 5.65 9.33
C LYS A 77 6.18 4.89 10.66
N ASN A 78 5.31 5.34 11.58
CA ASN A 78 5.18 4.81 12.94
C ASN A 78 3.71 4.74 13.37
N LEU A 79 2.90 3.95 12.66
CA LEU A 79 1.48 3.81 13.00
C LEU A 79 1.30 3.25 14.41
N GLY A 80 0.41 3.87 15.17
CA GLY A 80 0.02 3.40 16.50
C GLY A 80 -0.70 2.05 16.46
N PRO A 81 -0.83 1.37 17.60
CA PRO A 81 -1.42 0.02 17.68
C PRO A 81 -2.93 0.00 17.51
N ASN A 82 -3.61 1.13 17.65
CA ASN A 82 -5.06 1.24 17.60
C ASN A 82 -5.56 1.44 16.17
N THR A 83 -6.80 1.03 15.91
CA THR A 83 -7.46 1.17 14.60
C THR A 83 -8.27 2.45 14.45
N TYR A 84 -8.51 3.16 15.54
CA TYR A 84 -9.15 4.48 15.61
C TYR A 84 -8.66 5.26 16.81
N SER A 85 -8.86 6.57 16.81
CA SER A 85 -8.55 7.47 17.93
C SER A 85 -9.54 8.63 17.97
N THR A 86 -9.17 9.75 18.59
CA THR A 86 -9.91 11.01 18.55
C THR A 86 -8.99 12.15 18.12
N ILE A 87 -9.57 13.25 17.64
CA ILE A 87 -8.81 14.47 17.31
C ILE A 87 -8.00 14.95 18.52
N GLY A 88 -8.59 14.90 19.71
CA GLY A 88 -7.91 15.31 20.95
C GLY A 88 -6.74 14.40 21.34
N GLU A 89 -6.87 13.10 21.08
CA GLU A 89 -5.76 12.15 21.31
C GLU A 89 -4.62 12.39 20.33
N GLU A 90 -4.95 12.55 19.04
CA GLU A 90 -3.94 12.83 18.01
C GLU A 90 -3.21 14.15 18.27
N LYS A 91 -3.89 15.20 18.71
CA LYS A 91 -3.24 16.46 19.13
C LYS A 91 -2.20 16.27 20.23
N LYS A 92 -2.39 15.29 21.12
CA LYS A 92 -1.52 15.05 22.30
C LYS A 92 -0.40 14.06 22.03
N THR A 93 -0.66 13.02 21.26
CA THR A 93 0.22 11.84 21.18
C THR A 93 0.83 11.60 19.81
N ASN A 94 0.23 12.14 18.75
CA ASN A 94 0.73 11.95 17.39
C ASN A 94 2.07 12.65 17.20
N HIS A 95 3.13 11.86 16.97
CA HIS A 95 4.50 12.36 16.92
C HIS A 95 4.73 13.40 15.80
N ALA A 96 4.06 13.28 14.66
CA ALA A 96 4.16 14.25 13.58
C ALA A 96 3.51 15.59 13.96
N LEU A 97 2.40 15.56 14.72
CA LEU A 97 1.69 16.75 15.16
C LEU A 97 2.36 17.49 16.33
N GLN A 98 3.34 16.86 17.00
CA GLN A 98 4.16 17.52 18.02
C GLN A 98 5.21 18.47 17.42
N ALA A 99 5.38 18.51 16.12
CA ALA A 99 6.30 19.43 15.46
C ALA A 99 5.87 20.88 15.67
N GLN A 100 6.76 21.69 16.27
CA GLN A 100 6.46 23.07 16.67
C GLN A 100 6.40 24.07 15.49
N SER A 101 6.87 23.66 14.31
CA SER A 101 6.87 24.50 13.12
C SER A 101 6.64 23.67 11.87
N ARG A 102 6.23 24.34 10.78
CA ARG A 102 6.07 23.73 9.46
C ARG A 102 7.36 23.04 8.98
N GLU A 103 8.50 23.66 9.18
CA GLU A 103 9.81 23.12 8.80
C GLU A 103 10.15 21.86 9.60
N ASN A 104 9.93 21.89 10.92
CA ASN A 104 10.13 20.72 11.77
C ASN A 104 9.20 19.57 11.40
N PHE A 105 7.94 19.86 11.04
CA PHE A 105 7.01 18.86 10.55
C PHE A 105 7.52 18.22 9.25
N ILE A 106 7.89 19.04 8.25
CA ILE A 106 8.44 18.53 6.99
C ILE A 106 9.62 17.60 7.24
N ASN A 107 10.58 18.05 8.06
CA ASN A 107 11.73 17.22 8.42
C ASN A 107 11.34 15.92 9.13
N ALA A 108 10.37 15.95 10.04
CA ALA A 108 9.93 14.76 10.78
C ALA A 108 9.30 13.72 9.86
N VAL A 109 8.50 14.13 8.88
CA VAL A 109 7.75 13.21 8.01
C VAL A 109 8.52 12.78 6.75
N THR A 110 9.57 13.51 6.36
CA THR A 110 10.40 13.16 5.18
C THR A 110 11.69 12.43 5.53
N ASN A 111 12.23 12.62 6.73
CA ASN A 111 13.50 11.98 7.12
C ASN A 111 13.32 10.53 7.56
N GLY A 112 14.28 9.67 7.15
CA GLY A 112 14.35 8.27 7.58
C GLY A 112 13.22 7.40 7.05
N LEU A 113 12.62 7.75 5.92
CA LEU A 113 11.65 6.91 5.23
C LEU A 113 12.35 5.74 4.54
N ASN A 114 11.80 4.55 4.69
CA ASN A 114 12.19 3.41 3.89
C ASN A 114 11.71 3.61 2.44
N ALA A 115 12.45 3.07 1.47
CA ALA A 115 12.00 3.10 0.08
C ALA A 115 10.57 2.54 -0.05
N PRO A 116 9.69 3.18 -0.81
CA PRO A 116 8.35 2.66 -1.03
C PRO A 116 8.41 1.32 -1.77
N PRO A 117 7.45 0.41 -1.53
CA PRO A 117 7.36 -0.82 -2.31
C PRO A 117 7.27 -0.53 -3.80
N VAL A 118 8.03 -1.26 -4.62
CA VAL A 118 8.14 -1.03 -6.07
C VAL A 118 6.78 -1.04 -6.77
N TYR A 119 5.85 -1.88 -6.28
CA TYR A 119 4.51 -2.01 -6.87
C TYR A 119 3.56 -0.83 -6.58
N PHE A 120 3.89 0.09 -5.67
CA PHE A 120 3.00 1.22 -5.34
C PHE A 120 2.76 2.13 -6.56
N ALA A 121 3.79 2.52 -7.27
CA ALA A 121 3.66 3.36 -8.46
C ALA A 121 2.84 2.68 -9.57
N ILE A 122 2.99 1.37 -9.71
CA ILE A 122 2.27 0.57 -10.69
C ILE A 122 0.80 0.42 -10.29
N ASN A 123 0.51 0.15 -9.02
CA ASN A 123 -0.85 0.10 -8.51
C ASN A 123 -1.58 1.44 -8.68
N ALA A 124 -0.90 2.56 -8.39
CA ALA A 124 -1.44 3.89 -8.63
C ALA A 124 -1.81 4.11 -10.11
N LYS A 125 -0.94 3.69 -11.01
CA LYS A 125 -1.18 3.77 -12.46
C LYS A 125 -2.37 2.88 -12.90
N ILE A 126 -2.43 1.65 -12.40
CA ILE A 126 -3.54 0.72 -12.68
C ILE A 126 -4.86 1.29 -12.17
N ASN A 127 -4.88 1.89 -10.95
CA ASN A 127 -6.07 2.51 -10.39
C ASN A 127 -6.55 3.73 -11.21
N GLN A 128 -5.64 4.48 -11.84
CA GLN A 128 -5.98 5.60 -12.71
C GLN A 128 -6.46 5.18 -14.10
N GLN A 129 -5.84 4.15 -14.68
CA GLN A 129 -6.06 3.72 -16.07
C GLN A 129 -7.09 2.60 -16.20
N GLY A 130 -7.44 1.95 -15.10
CA GLY A 130 -8.23 0.74 -15.08
C GLY A 130 -7.36 -0.51 -15.21
N TYR A 131 -7.99 -1.66 -15.03
CA TYR A 131 -7.36 -2.99 -15.06
C TYR A 131 -8.17 -3.94 -15.95
N LEU A 132 -7.54 -5.03 -16.35
CA LEU A 132 -8.21 -6.10 -17.12
C LEU A 132 -9.31 -6.75 -16.27
N ASP A 133 -10.42 -7.15 -16.92
CA ASP A 133 -11.46 -7.90 -16.21
C ASP A 133 -10.89 -9.15 -15.55
N LEU A 134 -11.31 -9.40 -14.31
CA LEU A 134 -10.81 -10.53 -13.53
C LEU A 134 -11.08 -11.88 -14.20
N ASN A 135 -12.20 -12.03 -14.92
CA ASN A 135 -12.53 -13.26 -15.62
C ASN A 135 -11.61 -13.49 -16.82
N GLU A 136 -11.23 -12.42 -17.51
CA GLU A 136 -10.24 -12.53 -18.60
C GLU A 136 -8.87 -12.98 -18.07
N VAL A 137 -8.43 -12.42 -16.94
CA VAL A 137 -7.17 -12.82 -16.29
C VAL A 137 -7.23 -14.27 -15.85
N LYS A 138 -8.34 -14.69 -15.22
CA LYS A 138 -8.55 -16.09 -14.80
C LYS A 138 -8.56 -17.05 -15.99
N LEU A 139 -9.25 -16.74 -17.07
CA LEU A 139 -9.30 -17.56 -18.27
C LEU A 139 -7.89 -17.75 -18.88
N LYS A 140 -7.10 -16.70 -18.94
CA LYS A 140 -5.72 -16.77 -19.44
C LYS A 140 -4.80 -17.59 -18.51
N GLY A 141 -4.95 -17.43 -17.19
CA GLY A 141 -4.11 -18.09 -16.18
C GLY A 141 -4.48 -19.54 -15.89
N ALA A 142 -5.75 -19.94 -16.11
CA ALA A 142 -6.25 -21.28 -15.76
C ALA A 142 -5.96 -22.35 -16.83
N THR A 143 -5.34 -22.01 -17.95
CA THR A 143 -5.05 -23.00 -19.02
C THR A 143 -3.79 -23.79 -18.66
N ALA A 144 -3.96 -25.04 -18.27
CA ALA A 144 -2.85 -25.94 -18.02
C ALA A 144 -2.06 -26.23 -19.31
N LEU A 145 -0.77 -26.04 -19.27
CA LEU A 145 0.12 -26.36 -20.40
C LEU A 145 0.57 -27.82 -20.36
N SER A 146 0.68 -28.44 -21.54
CA SER A 146 1.39 -29.72 -21.64
C SER A 146 2.88 -29.50 -21.31
N ILE A 147 3.60 -30.53 -20.88
CA ILE A 147 5.03 -30.47 -20.60
C ILE A 147 5.83 -29.94 -21.79
N SER A 148 5.48 -30.35 -23.02
CA SER A 148 6.13 -29.86 -24.22
C SER A 148 5.87 -28.37 -24.48
N ALA A 149 4.63 -27.91 -24.28
CA ALA A 149 4.26 -26.51 -24.42
C ALA A 149 4.95 -25.65 -23.35
N PHE A 150 5.00 -26.11 -22.11
CA PHE A 150 5.72 -25.43 -21.04
C PHE A 150 7.22 -25.30 -21.35
N LYS A 151 7.88 -26.41 -21.76
CA LYS A 151 9.30 -26.39 -22.13
C LYS A 151 9.60 -25.44 -23.29
N ASN A 152 8.70 -25.29 -24.24
CA ASN A 152 8.87 -24.34 -25.34
C ASN A 152 8.67 -22.91 -24.84
N ALA A 153 7.65 -22.64 -24.06
CA ALA A 153 7.38 -21.32 -23.49
C ALA A 153 8.51 -20.87 -22.53
N ALA A 154 9.14 -21.80 -21.81
CA ALA A 154 10.26 -21.52 -20.92
C ALA A 154 11.57 -21.12 -21.63
N LYS A 155 11.67 -21.29 -22.95
CA LYS A 155 12.80 -20.80 -23.75
C LYS A 155 12.65 -19.32 -24.16
N GLU A 156 11.46 -18.78 -24.01
CA GLU A 156 11.17 -17.39 -24.29
C GLU A 156 11.54 -16.53 -23.06
N ASP A 157 11.53 -15.21 -23.24
CA ASP A 157 11.81 -14.24 -22.16
C ASP A 157 10.63 -14.17 -21.16
N LYS A 158 10.45 -15.23 -20.40
CA LYS A 158 9.39 -15.40 -19.38
C LYS A 158 10.00 -15.77 -18.04
N ILE A 159 9.26 -15.50 -16.98
CA ILE A 159 9.64 -15.88 -15.64
C ILE A 159 8.89 -17.14 -15.23
N ILE A 160 9.61 -18.14 -14.78
CA ILE A 160 9.02 -19.33 -14.17
C ILE A 160 8.83 -19.02 -12.68
N LEU A 161 7.57 -18.94 -12.25
CA LEU A 161 7.19 -18.73 -10.86
C LEU A 161 6.65 -20.02 -10.27
N ASP A 162 7.36 -20.54 -9.28
CA ASP A 162 6.93 -21.72 -8.54
C ASP A 162 6.20 -21.29 -7.27
N THR A 163 4.92 -21.64 -7.19
CA THR A 163 4.02 -21.26 -6.09
C THR A 163 3.65 -22.43 -5.19
N ARG A 164 4.29 -23.57 -5.37
CA ARG A 164 4.09 -24.77 -4.55
C ARG A 164 4.51 -24.54 -3.10
N THR A 165 4.37 -25.55 -2.28
CA THR A 165 4.87 -25.52 -0.91
C THR A 165 6.41 -25.58 -0.89
N GLU A 166 7.02 -25.10 0.21
CA GLU A 166 8.47 -25.18 0.41
C GLU A 166 8.97 -26.64 0.32
N ALA A 167 8.22 -27.59 0.88
CA ALA A 167 8.55 -29.01 0.82
C ALA A 167 8.60 -29.52 -0.63
N GLU A 168 7.55 -29.24 -1.43
CA GLU A 168 7.50 -29.66 -2.84
C GLU A 168 8.62 -28.99 -3.67
N PHE A 169 8.93 -27.72 -3.39
CA PHE A 169 9.99 -27.00 -4.08
C PHE A 169 11.37 -27.61 -3.78
N THR A 170 11.63 -27.95 -2.51
CA THR A 170 12.94 -28.52 -2.09
C THR A 170 13.13 -29.95 -2.56
N GLU A 171 12.07 -30.72 -2.78
CA GLU A 171 12.16 -32.05 -3.42
C GLU A 171 12.62 -31.98 -4.89
N GLY A 172 12.30 -30.86 -5.57
CA GLY A 172 12.76 -30.64 -6.94
C GLY A 172 12.13 -29.39 -7.55
N PHE A 173 12.96 -28.58 -8.18
CA PHE A 173 12.54 -27.33 -8.85
C PHE A 173 13.18 -27.18 -10.23
N ILE A 174 12.62 -26.32 -11.05
CA ILE A 174 13.20 -25.98 -12.35
C ILE A 174 14.31 -24.95 -12.12
N PRO A 175 15.56 -25.22 -12.57
CA PRO A 175 16.65 -24.27 -12.45
C PRO A 175 16.28 -22.92 -13.08
N GLY A 176 16.51 -21.83 -12.31
CA GLY A 176 16.17 -20.47 -12.73
C GLY A 176 14.73 -20.06 -12.42
N SER A 177 13.90 -20.92 -11.83
CA SER A 177 12.59 -20.51 -11.32
C SER A 177 12.71 -19.62 -10.07
N VAL A 178 11.78 -18.69 -9.93
CA VAL A 178 11.58 -17.91 -8.71
C VAL A 178 10.57 -18.66 -7.84
N PHE A 179 10.88 -18.87 -6.59
CA PHE A 179 9.99 -19.51 -5.62
C PHE A 179 9.30 -18.46 -4.75
N ILE A 180 7.97 -18.46 -4.77
CA ILE A 180 7.13 -17.69 -3.86
C ILE A 180 5.91 -18.53 -3.52
N GLY A 181 5.91 -19.18 -2.35
CA GLY A 181 4.78 -20.00 -1.90
C GLY A 181 3.50 -19.17 -1.73
N LEU A 182 2.33 -19.77 -2.00
CA LEU A 182 1.04 -19.08 -1.95
C LEU A 182 0.64 -18.63 -0.53
N GLU A 183 1.17 -19.27 0.49
CA GLU A 183 0.86 -18.95 1.88
C GLU A 183 1.52 -17.63 2.34
N GLY A 184 0.88 -16.92 3.25
CA GLY A 184 1.42 -15.70 3.85
C GLY A 184 1.35 -14.48 2.94
N ARG A 185 2.48 -13.81 2.70
CA ARG A 185 2.56 -12.50 2.00
C ARG A 185 2.86 -12.64 0.50
N PHE A 186 2.27 -13.63 -0.17
CA PHE A 186 2.53 -13.92 -1.58
C PHE A 186 2.45 -12.68 -2.49
N ALA A 187 1.34 -11.94 -2.41
CA ALA A 187 1.09 -10.79 -3.30
C ALA A 187 2.14 -9.69 -3.15
N GLU A 188 2.59 -9.44 -1.92
CA GLU A 188 3.62 -8.43 -1.64
C GLU A 188 5.00 -8.86 -2.16
N TRP A 189 5.36 -10.12 -1.97
CA TRP A 189 6.61 -10.67 -2.49
C TRP A 189 6.61 -10.72 -4.01
N ALA A 190 5.53 -11.19 -4.61
CA ALA A 190 5.39 -11.22 -6.07
C ALA A 190 5.48 -9.80 -6.66
N GLY A 191 4.75 -8.83 -6.08
CA GLY A 191 4.79 -7.45 -6.52
C GLY A 191 6.15 -6.76 -6.34
N SER A 192 6.95 -7.19 -5.35
CA SER A 192 8.26 -6.59 -5.08
C SER A 192 9.40 -7.21 -5.89
N LEU A 193 9.30 -8.49 -6.25
CA LEU A 193 10.39 -9.24 -6.86
C LEU A 193 10.22 -9.48 -8.36
N LEU A 194 8.95 -9.52 -8.85
CA LEU A 194 8.70 -9.86 -10.24
C LEU A 194 8.53 -8.59 -11.09
N PRO A 195 9.20 -8.50 -12.25
CA PRO A 195 8.97 -7.42 -13.20
C PRO A 195 7.57 -7.53 -13.80
N PHE A 196 6.89 -6.38 -13.91
CA PHE A 196 5.48 -6.29 -14.34
C PHE A 196 5.29 -6.39 -15.86
N ASP A 197 6.36 -6.28 -16.61
CA ASP A 197 6.39 -6.35 -18.09
C ASP A 197 6.68 -7.75 -18.62
N LYS A 198 6.88 -8.73 -17.75
CA LYS A 198 7.18 -10.11 -18.12
C LYS A 198 5.96 -11.04 -17.96
N HIS A 199 5.81 -11.96 -18.89
CA HIS A 199 4.85 -13.05 -18.73
C HIS A 199 5.35 -14.08 -17.72
N LEU A 200 4.43 -14.59 -16.91
CA LEU A 200 4.72 -15.62 -15.92
C LEU A 200 4.30 -17.00 -16.44
N LEU A 201 5.16 -17.99 -16.22
CA LEU A 201 4.82 -19.41 -16.32
C LEU A 201 4.71 -19.94 -14.88
N LEU A 202 3.49 -20.34 -14.52
CA LEU A 202 3.21 -20.78 -13.16
C LEU A 202 3.44 -22.28 -13.00
N ILE A 203 4.10 -22.66 -11.89
CA ILE A 203 4.14 -24.02 -11.37
C ILE A 203 3.34 -24.00 -10.08
N THR A 204 2.29 -24.80 -10.02
CA THR A 204 1.37 -24.86 -8.88
C THR A 204 1.17 -26.29 -8.43
N SER A 205 0.76 -26.48 -7.18
CA SER A 205 0.24 -27.77 -6.72
C SER A 205 -1.09 -28.08 -7.46
N PRO A 206 -1.45 -29.34 -7.67
CA PRO A 206 -2.69 -29.73 -8.33
C PRO A 206 -3.94 -29.07 -7.70
N GLY A 207 -4.77 -28.42 -8.52
CA GLY A 207 -5.99 -27.79 -8.07
C GLY A 207 -5.85 -26.41 -7.43
N LYS A 208 -4.68 -25.80 -7.51
CA LYS A 208 -4.41 -24.44 -7.02
C LYS A 208 -4.27 -23.44 -8.17
#